data_c5a19ba5bbd52a1d7813356580c05351
#
_entry.id   c5a19ba5bbd52a1d7813356580c05351
#
_cell.length_a   1.000
_cell.length_b   1.000
_cell.length_c   1.000
_cell.angle_alpha   90.00
_cell.angle_beta   90.00
_cell.angle_gamma   90.00
#
_symmetry.space_group_name_H-M   'P 1'
#
loop_
_entity.id
_entity.type
_entity.pdbx_description
1 polymer ?
#
loop_
_entity_poly.entity_id
_entity_poly.type
_entity_poly.pdbx_seq_one_letter_code
_entity_poly.pdbx_strand_id
1 'polypeptide(L)'
;MAMDLKKALTLLVADFEKHDVPYAIIGGFAIGALGVPRSTIDLDFLVPSDVLHKIEAIMLAMGYKKVFSSENASQYVSPSAELGEVDFLHAFRPISMKMLAEAETVMVFGKEARVKVLKAEDIIALKLQSINNNPGRLAKDNSDIEELMKSRKLDWDALKSYFKLFGMDQRFLELRDKYGGK
;
A
#
# COMPACT_ATOMS: atom_id res chain seq x y z
N MET A 1 -15.50 6.34 -17.71
CA MET A 1 -14.66 5.13 -17.96
C MET A 1 -13.86 4.88 -16.69
N ALA A 2 -13.74 3.64 -16.23
CA ALA A 2 -12.96 3.33 -15.03
C ALA A 2 -11.46 3.22 -15.39
N MET A 3 -10.58 3.39 -14.40
CA MET A 3 -9.14 3.17 -14.53
C MET A 3 -8.86 1.73 -15.00
N ASP A 4 -7.99 1.59 -15.98
CA ASP A 4 -7.41 0.29 -16.37
C ASP A 4 -6.20 0.02 -15.45
N LEU A 5 -6.47 -0.63 -14.32
CA LEU A 5 -5.46 -0.94 -13.29
C LEU A 5 -4.27 -1.73 -13.85
N LYS A 6 -4.51 -2.68 -14.78
CA LYS A 6 -3.45 -3.47 -15.39
C LYS A 6 -2.54 -2.60 -16.23
N LYS A 7 -3.11 -1.78 -17.11
CA LYS A 7 -2.36 -0.87 -17.98
C LYS A 7 -1.56 0.14 -17.16
N ALA A 8 -2.21 0.84 -16.24
CA ALA A 8 -1.57 1.85 -15.42
C ALA A 8 -0.43 1.28 -14.57
N LEU A 9 -0.67 0.16 -13.87
CA LEU A 9 0.34 -0.48 -13.05
C LEU A 9 1.54 -0.97 -13.87
N THR A 10 1.30 -1.61 -15.01
CA THR A 10 2.38 -2.14 -15.86
C THR A 10 3.28 -1.01 -16.38
N LEU A 11 2.69 0.11 -16.80
CA LEU A 11 3.45 1.27 -17.27
C LEU A 11 4.26 1.92 -16.13
N LEU A 12 3.64 2.13 -14.97
CA LEU A 12 4.30 2.73 -13.82
C LEU A 12 5.48 1.89 -13.32
N VAL A 13 5.26 0.58 -13.15
CA VAL A 13 6.29 -0.34 -12.66
C VAL A 13 7.46 -0.42 -13.62
N ALA A 14 7.21 -0.47 -14.94
CA ALA A 14 8.26 -0.47 -15.95
C ALA A 14 9.13 0.80 -15.88
N ASP A 15 8.51 1.97 -15.68
CA ASP A 15 9.26 3.22 -15.55
C ASP A 15 9.99 3.31 -14.20
N PHE A 16 9.42 2.79 -13.10
CA PHE A 16 10.12 2.72 -11.81
C PHE A 16 11.36 1.83 -11.89
N GLU A 17 11.25 0.65 -12.50
CA GLU A 17 12.38 -0.27 -12.68
C GLU A 17 13.46 0.35 -13.58
N LYS A 18 13.06 0.99 -14.69
CA LYS A 18 13.98 1.66 -15.62
C LYS A 18 14.80 2.79 -14.98
N HIS A 19 14.24 3.46 -13.97
CA HIS A 19 14.88 4.60 -13.31
C HIS A 19 15.42 4.27 -11.92
N ASP A 20 15.49 2.97 -11.57
CA ASP A 20 15.94 2.50 -10.25
C ASP A 20 15.17 3.20 -9.10
N VAL A 21 13.84 3.25 -9.20
CA VAL A 21 12.95 3.76 -8.16
C VAL A 21 12.47 2.59 -7.31
N PRO A 22 12.90 2.47 -6.03
CA PRO A 22 12.35 1.48 -5.12
C PRO A 22 10.88 1.80 -4.83
N TYR A 23 10.03 0.78 -4.86
CA TYR A 23 8.61 0.91 -4.56
C TYR A 23 8.05 -0.33 -3.90
N ALA A 24 6.94 -0.18 -3.22
CA ALA A 24 6.04 -1.27 -2.87
C ALA A 24 4.59 -0.82 -3.03
N ILE A 25 3.74 -1.67 -3.57
CA ILE A 25 2.30 -1.41 -3.66
C ILE A 25 1.69 -1.59 -2.27
N ILE A 26 0.79 -0.67 -1.93
CA ILE A 26 0.02 -0.64 -0.68
C ILE A 26 -1.48 -0.53 -0.99
N GLY A 27 -2.30 -0.21 -0.01
CA GLY A 27 -3.71 0.09 -0.22
C GLY A 27 -4.58 -1.08 -0.68
N GLY A 28 -5.63 -0.76 -1.42
CA GLY A 28 -6.63 -1.73 -1.84
C GLY A 28 -6.11 -2.76 -2.83
N PHE A 29 -5.27 -2.34 -3.78
CA PHE A 29 -4.67 -3.24 -4.75
C PHE A 29 -3.73 -4.27 -4.09
N ALA A 30 -2.93 -3.84 -3.12
CA ALA A 30 -2.05 -4.75 -2.38
C ALA A 30 -2.83 -5.84 -1.66
N ILE A 31 -3.95 -5.50 -1.02
CA ILE A 31 -4.84 -6.46 -0.34
C ILE A 31 -5.38 -7.49 -1.35
N GLY A 32 -5.81 -7.04 -2.53
CA GLY A 32 -6.22 -7.91 -3.64
C GLY A 32 -5.11 -8.82 -4.13
N ALA A 33 -3.90 -8.29 -4.32
CA ALA A 33 -2.72 -9.04 -4.75
C ALA A 33 -2.30 -10.11 -3.73
N LEU A 34 -2.57 -9.88 -2.44
CA LEU A 34 -2.34 -10.84 -1.37
C LEU A 34 -3.45 -11.90 -1.25
N GLY A 35 -4.43 -11.93 -2.15
CA GLY A 35 -5.45 -12.97 -2.24
C GLY A 35 -6.76 -12.68 -1.50
N VAL A 36 -6.95 -11.46 -1.00
CA VAL A 36 -8.20 -11.01 -0.38
C VAL A 36 -9.05 -10.31 -1.42
N PRO A 37 -10.28 -10.76 -1.73
CA PRO A 37 -11.14 -10.07 -2.69
C PRO A 37 -11.40 -8.63 -2.26
N ARG A 38 -10.89 -7.67 -3.04
CA ARG A 38 -10.98 -6.24 -2.74
C ARG A 38 -11.12 -5.44 -4.02
N SER A 39 -12.21 -4.71 -4.15
CA SER A 39 -12.35 -3.73 -5.23
C SER A 39 -11.55 -2.47 -4.90
N THR A 40 -10.78 -1.98 -5.87
CA THR A 40 -10.07 -0.72 -5.81
C THR A 40 -10.15 -0.02 -7.16
N ILE A 41 -10.03 1.31 -7.14
CA ILE A 41 -10.09 2.17 -8.33
C ILE A 41 -8.84 3.06 -8.44
N ASP A 42 -7.92 2.92 -7.50
CA ASP A 42 -6.71 3.70 -7.31
C ASP A 42 -5.49 2.78 -7.15
N LEU A 43 -4.33 3.33 -7.37
CA LEU A 43 -3.04 2.69 -7.10
C LEU A 43 -2.30 3.48 -6.04
N ASP A 44 -1.94 2.78 -4.98
CA ASP A 44 -1.19 3.35 -3.85
C ASP A 44 0.21 2.74 -3.78
N PHE A 45 1.24 3.56 -3.66
CA PHE A 45 2.63 3.13 -3.53
C PHE A 45 3.29 3.67 -2.27
N LEU A 46 4.12 2.87 -1.65
CA LEU A 46 5.12 3.32 -0.67
C LEU A 46 6.45 3.48 -1.42
N VAL A 47 7.08 4.65 -1.29
CA VAL A 47 8.33 5.00 -1.99
C VAL A 47 9.27 5.76 -1.05
N PRO A 48 10.60 5.66 -1.20
CA PRO A 48 11.53 6.45 -0.40
C PRO A 48 11.37 7.96 -0.70
N SER A 49 11.52 8.79 0.32
CA SER A 49 11.41 10.26 0.16
C SER A 49 12.55 10.87 -0.66
N ASP A 50 13.72 10.25 -0.70
CA ASP A 50 14.88 10.74 -1.45
C ASP A 50 14.76 10.58 -2.98
N VAL A 51 13.84 9.73 -3.46
CA VAL A 51 13.60 9.54 -4.91
C VAL A 51 12.37 10.27 -5.44
N LEU A 52 11.72 11.12 -4.65
CA LEU A 52 10.49 11.82 -5.06
C LEU A 52 10.69 12.69 -6.31
N HIS A 53 11.88 13.25 -6.52
CA HIS A 53 12.22 13.98 -7.74
C HIS A 53 12.17 13.11 -9.00
N LYS A 54 12.57 11.84 -8.91
CA LYS A 54 12.47 10.87 -10.01
C LYS A 54 11.00 10.51 -10.28
N ILE A 55 10.24 10.27 -9.21
CA ILE A 55 8.80 9.97 -9.31
C ILE A 55 8.07 11.12 -9.99
N GLU A 56 8.31 12.36 -9.57
CA GLU A 56 7.70 13.54 -10.20
C GLU A 56 8.02 13.61 -11.69
N ALA A 57 9.28 13.39 -12.07
CA ALA A 57 9.70 13.40 -13.48
C ALA A 57 8.97 12.32 -14.29
N ILE A 58 8.86 11.09 -13.76
CA ILE A 58 8.14 9.97 -14.38
C ILE A 58 6.66 10.33 -14.54
N MET A 59 6.00 10.77 -13.46
CA MET A 59 4.57 11.07 -13.47
C MET A 59 4.22 12.19 -14.46
N LEU A 60 5.02 13.24 -14.50
CA LEU A 60 4.84 14.34 -15.46
C LEU A 60 5.07 13.89 -16.91
N ALA A 61 6.09 13.06 -17.16
CA ALA A 61 6.36 12.51 -18.50
C ALA A 61 5.21 11.60 -18.99
N MET A 62 4.52 10.91 -18.08
CA MET A 62 3.31 10.12 -18.37
C MET A 62 2.04 10.97 -18.49
N GLY A 63 2.13 12.28 -18.34
CA GLY A 63 1.01 13.22 -18.45
C GLY A 63 0.16 13.39 -17.19
N TYR A 64 0.58 12.83 -16.05
CA TYR A 64 -0.10 13.07 -14.78
C TYR A 64 0.11 14.50 -14.29
N LYS A 65 -0.84 14.99 -13.52
CA LYS A 65 -0.74 16.28 -12.80
C LYS A 65 -0.66 15.98 -11.29
N LYS A 66 0.29 16.61 -10.62
CA LYS A 66 0.36 16.60 -9.16
C LYS A 66 -0.76 17.48 -8.60
N VAL A 67 -1.68 16.89 -7.86
CA VAL A 67 -2.84 17.58 -7.28
C VAL A 67 -2.70 17.80 -5.77
N PHE A 68 -1.82 17.02 -5.12
CA PHE A 68 -1.51 17.19 -3.71
C PHE A 68 -0.05 16.82 -3.44
N SER A 69 0.57 17.50 -2.45
CA SER A 69 1.90 17.17 -1.95
C SER A 69 2.06 17.64 -0.51
N SER A 70 2.62 16.79 0.33
CA SER A 70 3.04 17.05 1.70
C SER A 70 4.37 16.34 1.96
N GLU A 71 4.91 16.46 3.17
CA GLU A 71 6.07 15.68 3.60
C GLU A 71 5.82 14.16 3.54
N ASN A 72 4.58 13.73 3.85
CA ASN A 72 4.25 12.33 4.04
C ASN A 72 3.62 11.67 2.81
N ALA A 73 3.06 12.44 1.88
CA ALA A 73 2.31 11.89 0.74
C ALA A 73 2.24 12.86 -0.43
N SER A 74 2.07 12.30 -1.63
CA SER A 74 1.74 13.05 -2.84
C SER A 74 0.71 12.28 -3.67
N GLN A 75 -0.11 13.03 -4.43
CA GLN A 75 -1.18 12.50 -5.25
C GLN A 75 -1.07 13.04 -6.66
N TYR A 76 -1.29 12.16 -7.62
CA TYR A 76 -1.25 12.48 -9.04
C TYR A 76 -2.52 11.98 -9.72
N VAL A 77 -3.05 12.79 -10.61
CA VAL A 77 -4.25 12.47 -11.41
C VAL A 77 -3.93 12.59 -12.89
N SER A 78 -4.26 11.57 -13.65
CA SER A 78 -4.16 11.59 -15.10
C SER A 78 -5.38 12.25 -15.73
N PRO A 79 -5.22 13.07 -16.80
CA PRO A 79 -6.34 13.50 -17.62
C PRO A 79 -6.98 12.33 -18.40
N SER A 80 -6.26 11.22 -18.58
CA SER A 80 -6.78 9.97 -19.13
C SER A 80 -7.48 9.17 -18.04
N ALA A 81 -8.77 8.90 -18.19
CA ALA A 81 -9.51 8.06 -17.27
C ALA A 81 -8.94 6.63 -17.14
N GLU A 82 -8.27 6.13 -18.16
CA GLU A 82 -7.62 4.80 -18.15
C GLU A 82 -6.44 4.72 -17.17
N LEU A 83 -5.72 5.82 -16.98
CA LEU A 83 -4.56 5.86 -16.07
C LEU A 83 -4.93 6.28 -14.65
N GLY A 84 -6.06 6.96 -14.47
CA GLY A 84 -6.70 7.24 -13.20
C GLY A 84 -5.86 8.06 -12.22
N GLU A 85 -5.97 7.70 -10.96
CA GLU A 85 -5.34 8.35 -9.80
C GLU A 85 -4.27 7.46 -9.18
N VAL A 86 -3.15 8.07 -8.77
CA VAL A 86 -2.02 7.38 -8.15
C VAL A 86 -1.56 8.16 -6.92
N ASP A 87 -1.51 7.46 -5.79
CA ASP A 87 -1.10 7.98 -4.50
C ASP A 87 0.26 7.42 -4.09
N PHE A 88 1.10 8.30 -3.57
CA PHE A 88 2.40 7.93 -3.01
C PHE A 88 2.46 8.28 -1.52
N LEU A 89 2.75 7.29 -0.69
CA LEU A 89 3.15 7.46 0.69
C LEU A 89 4.68 7.52 0.75
N HIS A 90 5.23 8.50 1.46
CA HIS A 90 6.66 8.73 1.50
C HIS A 90 7.30 8.00 2.69
N ALA A 91 8.25 7.11 2.40
CA ALA A 91 9.02 6.39 3.40
C ALA A 91 10.30 7.19 3.73
N PHE A 92 10.43 7.63 4.97
CA PHE A 92 11.62 8.31 5.48
C PHE A 92 11.95 7.90 6.93
N ARG A 93 11.01 7.24 7.62
CA ARG A 93 11.24 6.71 8.96
C ARG A 93 11.85 5.31 8.88
N PRO A 94 12.70 4.90 9.83
CA PRO A 94 13.33 3.58 9.82
C PRO A 94 12.33 2.44 9.62
N ILE A 95 11.15 2.52 10.23
CA ILE A 95 10.10 1.50 10.12
C ILE A 95 9.54 1.40 8.70
N SER A 96 9.21 2.53 8.06
CA SER A 96 8.68 2.52 6.69
C SER A 96 9.74 2.14 5.65
N MET A 97 10.99 2.50 5.88
CA MET A 97 12.12 2.07 5.04
C MET A 97 12.36 0.55 5.16
N LYS A 98 12.22 0.00 6.37
CA LYS A 98 12.30 -1.45 6.59
C LYS A 98 11.14 -2.18 5.87
N MET A 99 9.91 -1.70 6.01
CA MET A 99 8.74 -2.26 5.30
C MET A 99 8.99 -2.31 3.78
N LEU A 100 9.50 -1.22 3.22
CA LEU A 100 9.81 -1.14 1.80
C LEU A 100 10.90 -2.13 1.37
N ALA A 101 11.97 -2.26 2.16
CA ALA A 101 13.07 -3.18 1.88
C ALA A 101 12.64 -4.66 1.97
N GLU A 102 11.67 -4.97 2.82
CA GLU A 102 11.15 -6.33 3.04
C GLU A 102 9.92 -6.66 2.18
N ALA A 103 9.54 -5.78 1.24
CA ALA A 103 8.39 -5.99 0.35
C ALA A 103 8.53 -7.29 -0.46
N GLU A 104 7.44 -8.03 -0.57
CA GLU A 104 7.37 -9.31 -1.24
C GLU A 104 7.15 -9.14 -2.74
N THR A 105 7.67 -10.08 -3.53
CA THR A 105 7.37 -10.15 -4.96
C THR A 105 6.14 -11.00 -5.18
N VAL A 106 5.11 -10.43 -5.81
CA VAL A 106 3.83 -11.07 -6.08
C VAL A 106 3.53 -11.05 -7.56
N MET A 107 2.97 -12.16 -8.08
CA MET A 107 2.45 -12.24 -9.45
C MET A 107 0.99 -11.80 -9.47
N VAL A 108 0.67 -10.89 -10.38
CA VAL A 108 -0.69 -10.34 -10.54
C VAL A 108 -1.21 -10.54 -11.97
N PHE A 109 -2.49 -10.28 -12.19
CA PHE A 109 -3.15 -10.42 -13.51
C PHE A 109 -2.94 -11.80 -14.14
N GLY A 110 -3.21 -12.87 -13.40
CA GLY A 110 -3.05 -14.23 -13.93
C GLY A 110 -1.59 -14.62 -14.20
N LYS A 111 -0.65 -14.03 -13.46
CA LYS A 111 0.81 -14.19 -13.59
C LYS A 111 1.44 -13.45 -14.77
N GLU A 112 0.77 -12.46 -15.32
CA GLU A 112 1.29 -11.65 -16.43
C GLU A 112 2.24 -10.52 -15.97
N ALA A 113 2.12 -10.07 -14.71
CA ALA A 113 3.00 -9.04 -14.16
C ALA A 113 3.55 -9.44 -12.79
N ARG A 114 4.79 -9.04 -12.52
CA ARG A 114 5.48 -9.22 -11.24
C ARG A 114 5.65 -7.86 -10.58
N VAL A 115 5.21 -7.74 -9.33
CA VAL A 115 5.23 -6.47 -8.61
C VAL A 115 5.71 -6.65 -7.17
N LYS A 116 6.23 -5.57 -6.56
CA LYS A 116 6.55 -5.51 -5.14
C LYS A 116 5.32 -5.07 -4.36
N VAL A 117 4.97 -5.83 -3.32
CA VAL A 117 3.82 -5.57 -2.44
C VAL A 117 4.29 -5.62 -0.99
N LEU A 118 3.82 -4.73 -0.14
CA LEU A 118 4.13 -4.84 1.30
C LEU A 118 3.58 -6.15 1.88
N LYS A 119 4.26 -6.65 2.91
CA LYS A 119 3.75 -7.78 3.72
C LYS A 119 2.38 -7.43 4.32
N ALA A 120 1.57 -8.43 4.57
CA ALA A 120 0.24 -8.24 5.14
C ALA A 120 0.30 -7.51 6.49
N GLU A 121 1.27 -7.84 7.34
CA GLU A 121 1.51 -7.20 8.63
C GLU A 121 1.79 -5.70 8.49
N ASP A 122 2.57 -5.33 7.48
CA ASP A 122 2.94 -3.94 7.19
C ASP A 122 1.73 -3.15 6.65
N ILE A 123 0.90 -3.77 5.80
CA ILE A 123 -0.36 -3.18 5.35
C ILE A 123 -1.29 -2.95 6.54
N ILE A 124 -1.39 -3.91 7.47
CA ILE A 124 -2.15 -3.76 8.71
C ILE A 124 -1.60 -2.58 9.52
N ALA A 125 -0.27 -2.46 9.66
CA ALA A 125 0.34 -1.33 10.37
C ALA A 125 -0.01 0.03 9.76
N LEU A 126 0.01 0.16 8.43
CA LEU A 126 -0.41 1.39 7.74
C LEU A 126 -1.89 1.70 7.97
N LYS A 127 -2.75 0.69 8.06
CA LYS A 127 -4.17 0.86 8.38
C LYS A 127 -4.40 1.27 9.83
N LEU A 128 -3.65 0.70 10.78
CA LEU A 128 -3.67 1.16 12.18
C LEU A 128 -3.24 2.62 12.29
N GLN A 129 -2.18 3.02 11.58
CA GLN A 129 -1.76 4.41 11.50
C GLN A 129 -2.86 5.30 10.92
N SER A 130 -3.53 4.86 9.86
CA SER A 130 -4.64 5.58 9.23
C SER A 130 -5.80 5.80 10.20
N ILE A 131 -6.20 4.76 10.95
CA ILE A 131 -7.24 4.83 11.98
C ILE A 131 -6.83 5.80 13.09
N ASN A 132 -5.58 5.72 13.56
CA ASN A 132 -5.06 6.59 14.61
C ASN A 132 -5.07 8.06 14.19
N ASN A 133 -4.74 8.36 12.93
CA ASN A 133 -4.71 9.71 12.39
C ASN A 133 -6.11 10.24 12.02
N ASN A 134 -7.03 9.36 11.64
CA ASN A 134 -8.41 9.71 11.26
C ASN A 134 -9.39 8.63 11.71
N PRO A 135 -10.01 8.78 12.90
CA PRO A 135 -10.98 7.81 13.42
C PRO A 135 -12.18 7.52 12.50
N GLY A 136 -12.52 8.42 11.58
CA GLY A 136 -13.57 8.21 10.58
C GLY A 136 -13.29 7.06 9.60
N ARG A 137 -12.04 6.62 9.51
CA ARG A 137 -11.62 5.47 8.68
C ARG A 137 -11.80 4.11 9.37
N LEU A 138 -12.17 4.12 10.66
CA LEU A 138 -12.22 2.93 11.52
C LEU A 138 -12.98 1.76 10.87
N ALA A 139 -14.18 1.98 10.37
CA ALA A 139 -15.02 0.92 9.81
C ALA A 139 -14.38 0.27 8.56
N LYS A 140 -13.90 1.10 7.61
CA LYS A 140 -13.28 0.64 6.37
C LYS A 140 -11.96 -0.09 6.65
N ASP A 141 -11.08 0.53 7.41
CA ASP A 141 -9.73 -0.01 7.65
C ASP A 141 -9.77 -1.23 8.58
N ASN A 142 -10.69 -1.31 9.55
CA ASN A 142 -10.91 -2.53 10.34
C ASN A 142 -11.39 -3.71 9.48
N SER A 143 -12.30 -3.47 8.54
CA SER A 143 -12.74 -4.53 7.62
C SER A 143 -11.57 -5.11 6.84
N ASP A 144 -10.72 -4.26 6.28
CA ASP A 144 -9.54 -4.69 5.55
C ASP A 144 -8.54 -5.46 6.44
N ILE A 145 -8.31 -5.00 7.69
CA ILE A 145 -7.47 -5.69 8.70
C ILE A 145 -8.02 -7.09 9.00
N GLU A 146 -9.30 -7.21 9.30
CA GLU A 146 -9.93 -8.49 9.62
C GLU A 146 -9.90 -9.47 8.43
N GLU A 147 -10.12 -9.00 7.21
CA GLU A 147 -10.04 -9.85 6.01
C GLU A 147 -8.61 -10.38 5.79
N LEU A 148 -7.57 -9.55 5.97
CA LEU A 148 -6.19 -10.00 5.93
C LEU A 148 -5.91 -11.07 7.01
N MET A 149 -6.39 -10.86 8.24
CA MET A 149 -6.21 -11.81 9.35
C MET A 149 -6.94 -13.13 9.14
N LYS A 150 -8.09 -13.13 8.45
CA LYS A 150 -8.84 -14.36 8.09
C LYS A 150 -8.15 -15.17 7.01
N SER A 151 -7.54 -14.53 6.05
CA SER A 151 -7.11 -15.15 4.78
C SER A 151 -5.67 -15.64 4.79
N ARG A 152 -4.84 -15.22 5.74
CA ARG A 152 -3.39 -15.48 5.75
C ARG A 152 -2.86 -15.90 7.10
N LYS A 153 -1.79 -16.71 7.07
CA LYS A 153 -0.94 -16.93 8.24
C LYS A 153 -0.07 -15.66 8.43
N LEU A 154 -0.13 -15.06 9.60
CA LEU A 154 0.53 -13.79 9.94
C LEU A 154 1.57 -13.99 11.04
N ASP A 155 2.58 -13.12 11.06
CA ASP A 155 3.51 -12.97 12.17
C ASP A 155 2.84 -12.15 13.29
N TRP A 156 2.33 -12.84 14.31
CA TRP A 156 1.64 -12.23 15.44
C TRP A 156 2.56 -11.43 16.35
N ASP A 157 3.87 -11.68 16.36
CA ASP A 157 4.84 -10.90 17.15
C ASP A 157 5.12 -9.55 16.46
N ALA A 158 5.24 -9.55 15.13
CA ALA A 158 5.31 -8.31 14.35
C ALA A 158 4.04 -7.48 14.55
N LEU A 159 2.84 -8.09 14.43
CA LEU A 159 1.56 -7.41 14.66
C LEU A 159 1.46 -6.83 16.07
N LYS A 160 1.84 -7.59 17.10
CA LYS A 160 1.86 -7.11 18.49
C LYS A 160 2.66 -5.82 18.62
N SER A 161 3.82 -5.77 17.98
CA SER A 161 4.68 -4.59 17.98
C SER A 161 4.02 -3.37 17.34
N TYR A 162 3.31 -3.57 16.21
CA TYR A 162 2.58 -2.50 15.53
C TYR A 162 1.38 -2.00 16.32
N PHE A 163 0.56 -2.90 16.88
CA PHE A 163 -0.58 -2.49 17.73
C PHE A 163 -0.12 -1.71 18.96
N LYS A 164 0.96 -2.16 19.60
CA LYS A 164 1.57 -1.45 20.73
C LYS A 164 2.06 -0.05 20.35
N LEU A 165 2.66 0.10 19.17
CA LEU A 165 3.14 1.40 18.66
C LEU A 165 2.01 2.44 18.59
N PHE A 166 0.78 2.02 18.30
CA PHE A 166 -0.40 2.88 18.20
C PHE A 166 -1.27 2.87 19.47
N GLY A 167 -0.83 2.24 20.59
CA GLY A 167 -1.60 2.17 21.82
C GLY A 167 -2.88 1.33 21.71
N MET A 168 -2.91 0.36 20.82
CA MET A 168 -4.08 -0.48 20.52
C MET A 168 -3.93 -1.92 21.08
N ASP A 169 -3.27 -2.09 22.21
CA ASP A 169 -2.98 -3.41 22.82
C ASP A 169 -4.24 -4.24 23.06
N GLN A 170 -5.32 -3.60 23.57
CA GLN A 170 -6.58 -4.29 23.82
C GLN A 170 -7.17 -4.84 22.52
N ARG A 171 -7.13 -4.06 21.46
CA ARG A 171 -7.61 -4.47 20.13
C ARG A 171 -6.78 -5.63 19.56
N PHE A 172 -5.48 -5.63 19.79
CA PHE A 172 -4.62 -6.77 19.44
C PHE A 172 -5.07 -8.07 20.10
N LEU A 173 -5.36 -8.04 21.42
CA LEU A 173 -5.79 -9.24 22.15
C LEU A 173 -7.10 -9.79 21.59
N GLU A 174 -8.08 -8.94 21.31
CA GLU A 174 -9.37 -9.32 20.73
C GLU A 174 -9.20 -10.00 19.35
N LEU A 175 -8.38 -9.42 18.48
CA LEU A 175 -8.14 -9.95 17.14
C LEU A 175 -7.30 -11.23 17.17
N ARG A 176 -6.33 -11.32 18.08
CA ARG A 176 -5.53 -12.53 18.28
C ARG A 176 -6.38 -13.70 18.78
N ASP A 177 -7.28 -13.47 19.74
CA ASP A 177 -8.22 -14.48 20.22
C ASP A 177 -9.12 -14.98 19.08
N LYS A 178 -9.61 -14.05 18.25
CA LYS A 178 -10.52 -14.36 17.13
C LYS A 178 -9.84 -15.08 15.95
N TYR A 179 -8.58 -14.76 15.65
CA TYR A 179 -7.91 -15.19 14.41
C TYR A 179 -6.56 -15.90 14.61
N GLY A 180 -5.98 -15.87 15.80
CA GLY A 180 -4.61 -16.37 16.07
C GLY A 180 -4.47 -17.88 16.15
N GLY A 181 -5.53 -18.63 16.08
CA GLY A 181 -5.54 -20.11 16.12
C GLY A 181 -5.45 -20.80 14.76
N LYS A 182 -5.13 -20.09 13.69
CA LYS A 182 -5.05 -20.60 12.30
C LYS A 182 -3.64 -20.92 11.87
#